data_8f127e4cb040051a61775c8218582310
#
_entry.id   8f127e4cb040051a61775c8218582310
#
_cell.length_a   1.000
_cell.length_b   1.000
_cell.length_c   1.000
_cell.angle_alpha   90.00
_cell.angle_beta   90.00
_cell.angle_gamma   90.00
#
_symmetry.space_group_name_H-M   'P 1'
#
loop_
_entity.id
_entity.type
_entity.pdbx_description
1 polymer ?
#
loop_
_entity_poly.entity_id
_entity_poly.type
_entity_poly.pdbx_seq_one_letter_code
_entity_poly.pdbx_strand_id
1 'polypeptide(L)'
;MNSARTAATAARVLRQLRHDLRSIALMLLVPVLMLTLLRFIFDGNPRTFDSIGASLLGIFPLITMFLVTSIATLRERTSGTLERLLAMPLGKGDLIAGYALAFGAVAVVQSLLATGLALWFLGLDVVGSPWLLLLVALLDALLGTALGLFVSAFAASEFQAVQFMPAVIFPQLLLCGLFAARNTMQPVLEGLSNVLPMSYAVDGMTQVLTHTDMTADFVRDAVIVAACALLVLALGAATLRRRTP
;
A
#
# COMPACT_ATOMS: atom_id res chain seq x y z
N MET A 1 -0.22 -24.82 3.63
CA MET A 1 0.82 -23.79 3.88
C MET A 1 1.68 -24.23 5.06
N ASN A 2 2.99 -24.09 4.94
CA ASN A 2 3.92 -24.44 6.02
C ASN A 2 4.53 -23.16 6.59
N SER A 3 4.22 -22.87 7.85
CA SER A 3 4.65 -21.62 8.54
C SER A 3 6.17 -21.42 8.54
N ALA A 4 6.95 -22.48 8.71
CA ALA A 4 8.41 -22.40 8.70
C ALA A 4 8.96 -21.98 7.32
N ARG A 5 8.38 -22.48 6.22
CA ARG A 5 8.77 -22.13 4.86
C ARG A 5 8.39 -20.68 4.52
N THR A 6 7.20 -20.26 4.93
CA THR A 6 6.73 -18.87 4.81
C THR A 6 7.65 -17.92 5.56
N ALA A 7 7.99 -18.21 6.81
CA ALA A 7 8.90 -17.41 7.63
C ALA A 7 10.32 -17.35 7.04
N ALA A 8 10.85 -18.48 6.53
CA ALA A 8 12.15 -18.51 5.87
C ALA A 8 12.20 -17.64 4.60
N THR A 9 11.11 -17.66 3.81
CA THR A 9 10.97 -16.80 2.63
C THR A 9 10.92 -15.33 3.04
N ALA A 10 10.13 -14.97 4.04
CA ALA A 10 10.05 -13.60 4.55
C ALA A 10 11.41 -13.10 5.07
N ALA A 11 12.12 -13.91 5.85
CA ALA A 11 13.45 -13.57 6.36
C ALA A 11 14.47 -13.39 5.25
N ARG A 12 14.37 -14.16 4.15
CA ARG A 12 15.22 -14.00 2.98
C ARG A 12 14.97 -12.66 2.29
N VAL A 13 13.70 -12.33 2.02
CA VAL A 13 13.31 -11.08 1.35
C VAL A 13 13.71 -9.87 2.19
N LEU A 14 13.47 -9.90 3.50
CA LEU A 14 13.89 -8.84 4.41
C LEU A 14 15.41 -8.64 4.42
N ARG A 15 16.20 -9.73 4.37
CA ARG A 15 17.66 -9.63 4.26
C ARG A 15 18.09 -8.99 2.94
N GLN A 16 17.44 -9.34 1.82
CA GLN A 16 17.72 -8.73 0.52
C GLN A 16 17.42 -7.22 0.54
N LEU A 17 16.25 -6.84 1.04
CA LEU A 17 15.87 -5.42 1.19
C LEU A 17 16.86 -4.67 2.08
N ARG A 18 17.29 -5.26 3.20
CA ARG A 18 18.24 -4.63 4.12
C ARG A 18 19.60 -4.29 3.49
N HIS A 19 19.99 -4.98 2.42
CA HIS A 19 21.20 -4.67 1.66
C HIS A 19 21.00 -3.58 0.62
N ASP A 20 19.76 -3.24 0.26
CA ASP A 20 19.42 -2.14 -0.63
C ASP A 20 18.98 -0.90 0.16
N LEU A 21 19.94 -0.30 0.85
CA LEU A 21 19.73 0.89 1.68
C LEU A 21 19.13 2.07 0.89
N ARG A 22 19.43 2.17 -0.41
CA ARG A 22 18.90 3.25 -1.26
C ARG A 22 17.39 3.11 -1.45
N SER A 23 16.92 1.92 -1.79
CA SER A 23 15.48 1.66 -1.94
C SER A 23 14.74 1.84 -0.62
N ILE A 24 15.30 1.35 0.50
CA ILE A 24 14.71 1.56 1.84
C ILE A 24 14.64 3.05 2.18
N ALA A 25 15.74 3.79 1.97
CA ALA A 25 15.77 5.21 2.27
C ALA A 25 14.71 5.97 1.45
N LEU A 26 14.61 5.74 0.15
CA LEU A 26 13.60 6.36 -0.70
C LEU A 26 12.19 6.00 -0.26
N MET A 27 11.95 4.74 0.05
CA MET A 27 10.64 4.24 0.48
C MET A 27 10.18 4.91 1.78
N LEU A 28 11.08 5.12 2.73
CA LEU A 28 10.75 5.75 4.02
C LEU A 28 10.75 7.27 3.94
N LEU A 29 11.69 7.87 3.21
CA LEU A 29 11.86 9.32 3.16
C LEU A 29 10.86 10.03 2.24
N VAL A 30 10.48 9.43 1.10
CA VAL A 30 9.61 10.10 0.13
C VAL A 30 8.25 10.44 0.74
N PRO A 31 7.50 9.55 1.39
CA PRO A 31 6.23 9.91 2.03
C PRO A 31 6.40 10.98 3.12
N VAL A 32 7.44 10.85 3.93
CA VAL A 32 7.76 11.82 4.99
C VAL A 32 8.03 13.20 4.41
N LEU A 33 8.85 13.28 3.35
CA LEU A 33 9.18 14.52 2.68
C LEU A 33 7.94 15.15 2.03
N MET A 34 7.10 14.35 1.37
CA MET A 34 5.87 14.84 0.74
C MET A 34 4.89 15.42 1.78
N LEU A 35 4.69 14.74 2.91
CA LEU A 35 3.86 15.24 4.00
C LEU A 35 4.44 16.52 4.61
N THR A 36 5.76 16.57 4.77
CA THR A 36 6.45 17.77 5.29
C THR A 36 6.27 18.96 4.35
N LEU A 37 6.47 18.77 3.04
CA LEU A 37 6.23 19.81 2.05
C LEU A 37 4.78 20.29 2.07
N LEU A 38 3.84 19.36 2.18
CA LEU A 38 2.42 19.68 2.26
C LEU A 38 2.11 20.56 3.47
N ARG A 39 2.70 20.25 4.64
CA ARG A 39 2.55 21.06 5.86
C ARG A 39 3.00 22.51 5.63
N PHE A 40 4.13 22.72 4.96
CA PHE A 40 4.62 24.06 4.64
C PHE A 40 3.78 24.77 3.57
N ILE A 41 3.26 24.03 2.58
CA ILE A 41 2.34 24.62 1.58
C ILE A 41 1.07 25.16 2.27
N PHE A 42 0.55 24.46 3.26
CA PHE A 42 -0.67 24.82 3.98
C PHE A 42 -0.41 25.43 5.36
N ASP A 43 0.75 26.07 5.59
CA ASP A 43 1.11 26.63 6.89
C ASP A 43 0.08 27.64 7.42
N GLY A 44 -0.54 28.42 6.53
CA GLY A 44 -1.63 29.34 6.87
C GLY A 44 -3.03 28.73 6.98
N ASN A 45 -3.20 27.43 6.70
CA ASN A 45 -4.49 26.76 6.69
C ASN A 45 -4.41 25.31 7.25
N PRO A 46 -4.32 25.15 8.59
CA PRO A 46 -4.17 23.85 9.23
C PRO A 46 -5.29 22.86 8.85
N ARG A 47 -6.53 23.31 8.77
CA ARG A 47 -7.67 22.41 8.42
C ARG A 47 -7.52 21.76 7.05
N THR A 48 -6.98 22.51 6.07
CA THR A 48 -6.71 21.93 4.74
C THR A 48 -5.56 20.93 4.81
N PHE A 49 -4.53 21.23 5.61
CA PHE A 49 -3.45 20.29 5.86
C PHE A 49 -3.99 19.00 6.50
N ASP A 50 -4.82 19.09 7.55
CA ASP A 50 -5.36 17.92 8.25
C ASP A 50 -6.17 17.02 7.30
N SER A 51 -7.06 17.61 6.50
CA SER A 51 -7.90 16.87 5.56
C SER A 51 -7.08 16.15 4.48
N ILE A 52 -6.18 16.86 3.80
CA ILE A 52 -5.37 16.31 2.71
C ILE A 52 -4.27 15.42 3.27
N GLY A 53 -3.63 15.82 4.36
CA GLY A 53 -2.52 15.10 4.99
C GLY A 53 -2.94 13.72 5.50
N ALA A 54 -4.10 13.62 6.15
CA ALA A 54 -4.63 12.33 6.59
C ALA A 54 -4.89 11.38 5.40
N SER A 55 -5.52 11.88 4.33
CA SER A 55 -5.75 11.09 3.12
C SER A 55 -4.44 10.62 2.49
N LEU A 56 -3.42 11.48 2.44
CA LEU A 56 -2.12 11.14 1.89
C LEU A 56 -1.30 10.18 2.77
N LEU A 57 -1.61 10.09 4.07
CA LEU A 57 -1.03 9.06 4.95
C LEU A 57 -1.38 7.64 4.51
N GLY A 58 -2.53 7.42 3.89
CA GLY A 58 -2.87 6.15 3.26
C GLY A 58 -2.24 6.03 1.87
N ILE A 59 -2.43 7.04 1.03
CA ILE A 59 -2.08 7.01 -0.40
C ILE A 59 -0.56 6.84 -0.61
N PHE A 60 0.30 7.55 0.11
CA PHE A 60 1.75 7.47 -0.08
C PHE A 60 2.34 6.10 0.27
N PRO A 61 1.99 5.46 1.40
CA PRO A 61 2.41 4.09 1.67
C PRO A 61 1.94 3.10 0.60
N LEU A 62 0.72 3.22 0.09
CA LEU A 62 0.23 2.38 -0.99
C LEU A 62 1.11 2.51 -2.24
N ILE A 63 1.38 3.74 -2.69
CA ILE A 63 2.19 4.00 -3.90
C ILE A 63 3.61 3.44 -3.73
N THR A 64 4.25 3.73 -2.61
CA THR A 64 5.64 3.29 -2.38
C THR A 64 5.74 1.79 -2.25
N MET A 65 4.82 1.14 -1.53
CA MET A 65 4.79 -0.32 -1.40
C MET A 65 4.46 -1.00 -2.73
N PHE A 66 3.58 -0.44 -3.54
CA PHE A 66 3.32 -0.90 -4.90
C PHE A 66 4.60 -0.92 -5.74
N LEU A 67 5.33 0.20 -5.78
CA LEU A 67 6.56 0.31 -6.59
C LEU A 67 7.64 -0.65 -6.11
N VAL A 68 7.95 -0.64 -4.82
CA VAL A 68 9.01 -1.47 -4.26
C VAL A 68 8.71 -2.95 -4.46
N THR A 69 7.48 -3.36 -4.20
CA THR A 69 7.07 -4.76 -4.31
C THR A 69 7.07 -5.23 -5.77
N SER A 70 6.56 -4.40 -6.69
CA SER A 70 6.51 -4.77 -8.12
C SER A 70 7.91 -4.91 -8.70
N ILE A 71 8.83 -3.99 -8.40
CA ILE A 71 10.21 -4.03 -8.89
C ILE A 71 10.98 -5.19 -8.25
N ALA A 72 10.93 -5.35 -6.92
CA ALA A 72 11.65 -6.40 -6.22
C ALA A 72 11.23 -7.81 -6.70
N THR A 73 9.93 -8.03 -6.86
CA THR A 73 9.40 -9.32 -7.34
C THR A 73 9.75 -9.56 -8.81
N LEU A 74 9.70 -8.51 -9.64
CA LEU A 74 10.11 -8.62 -11.03
C LEU A 74 11.59 -8.97 -11.18
N ARG A 75 12.46 -8.35 -10.39
CA ARG A 75 13.91 -8.67 -10.38
C ARG A 75 14.15 -10.14 -10.06
N GLU A 76 13.45 -10.71 -9.09
CA GLU A 76 13.56 -12.14 -8.77
C GLU A 76 13.09 -13.04 -9.92
N ARG A 77 12.07 -12.61 -10.66
CA ARG A 77 11.58 -13.34 -11.84
C ARG A 77 12.57 -13.28 -13.00
N THR A 78 13.11 -12.11 -13.28
CA THR A 78 14.02 -11.92 -14.43
C THR A 78 15.42 -12.49 -14.17
N SER A 79 15.85 -12.57 -12.90
CA SER A 79 17.14 -13.19 -12.51
C SER A 79 17.10 -14.71 -12.42
N GLY A 80 15.93 -15.35 -12.66
CA GLY A 80 15.75 -16.80 -12.51
C GLY A 80 15.73 -17.29 -11.06
N THR A 81 15.78 -16.37 -10.08
CA THR A 81 15.71 -16.73 -8.66
C THR A 81 14.37 -17.33 -8.30
N LEU A 82 13.28 -16.80 -8.87
CA LEU A 82 11.93 -17.32 -8.66
C LEU A 82 11.79 -18.76 -9.16
N GLU A 83 12.35 -19.10 -10.30
CA GLU A 83 12.32 -20.45 -10.87
C GLU A 83 13.07 -21.44 -9.97
N ARG A 84 14.23 -21.04 -9.44
CA ARG A 84 14.98 -21.85 -8.46
C ARG A 84 14.20 -22.07 -7.18
N LEU A 85 13.49 -21.06 -6.69
CA LEU A 85 12.64 -21.17 -5.51
C LEU A 85 11.45 -22.12 -5.75
N LEU A 86 10.83 -22.05 -6.93
CA LEU A 86 9.73 -22.93 -7.31
C LEU A 86 10.16 -24.37 -7.60
N ALA A 87 11.45 -24.61 -7.87
CA ALA A 87 12.03 -25.96 -7.97
C ALA A 87 12.27 -26.62 -6.60
N MET A 88 12.35 -25.82 -5.52
CA MET A 88 12.40 -26.34 -4.14
C MET A 88 11.01 -26.81 -3.69
N PRO A 89 10.89 -27.60 -2.60
CA PRO A 89 9.61 -28.04 -2.06
C PRO A 89 8.83 -26.91 -1.37
N LEU A 90 8.71 -25.78 -2.07
CA LEU A 90 7.95 -24.58 -1.66
C LEU A 90 6.61 -24.53 -2.39
N GLY A 91 5.53 -24.37 -1.65
CA GLY A 91 4.22 -24.08 -2.23
C GLY A 91 4.15 -22.63 -2.74
N LYS A 92 3.39 -22.39 -3.82
CA LYS A 92 3.15 -21.02 -4.31
C LYS A 92 2.56 -20.11 -3.24
N GLY A 93 1.65 -20.65 -2.42
CA GLY A 93 1.06 -19.94 -1.29
C GLY A 93 2.09 -19.58 -0.21
N ASP A 94 3.07 -20.47 0.09
CA ASP A 94 4.13 -20.20 1.06
C ASP A 94 5.05 -19.07 0.55
N LEU A 95 5.29 -19.04 -0.77
CA LEU A 95 6.10 -17.99 -1.39
C LEU A 95 5.42 -16.62 -1.31
N ILE A 96 4.17 -16.51 -1.80
CA ILE A 96 3.41 -15.24 -1.78
C ILE A 96 3.18 -14.75 -0.35
N ALA A 97 2.81 -15.64 0.57
CA ALA A 97 2.65 -15.30 1.97
C ALA A 97 3.98 -14.81 2.59
N GLY A 98 5.11 -15.41 2.20
CA GLY A 98 6.43 -14.95 2.61
C GLY A 98 6.77 -13.54 2.11
N TYR A 99 6.46 -13.24 0.86
CA TYR A 99 6.58 -11.88 0.31
C TYR A 99 5.65 -10.90 1.02
N ALA A 100 4.37 -11.27 1.18
CA ALA A 100 3.40 -10.42 1.86
C ALA A 100 3.81 -10.11 3.31
N LEU A 101 4.37 -11.09 4.04
CA LEU A 101 4.91 -10.88 5.38
C LEU A 101 6.15 -9.97 5.38
N ALA A 102 7.08 -10.17 4.45
CA ALA A 102 8.28 -9.35 4.38
C ALA A 102 7.95 -7.89 4.05
N PHE A 103 7.19 -7.66 3.00
CA PHE A 103 6.78 -6.32 2.61
C PHE A 103 5.77 -5.73 3.59
N GLY A 104 4.91 -6.55 4.20
CA GLY A 104 4.03 -6.15 5.29
C GLY A 104 4.80 -5.62 6.51
N ALA A 105 5.90 -6.27 6.90
CA ALA A 105 6.76 -5.75 7.98
C ALA A 105 7.37 -4.38 7.64
N VAL A 106 7.75 -4.19 6.38
CA VAL A 106 8.24 -2.88 5.90
C VAL A 106 7.11 -1.85 5.88
N ALA A 107 5.91 -2.24 5.44
CA ALA A 107 4.73 -1.39 5.46
C ALA A 107 4.38 -0.91 6.87
N VAL A 108 4.51 -1.78 7.89
CA VAL A 108 4.34 -1.40 9.30
C VAL A 108 5.33 -0.32 9.70
N VAL A 109 6.61 -0.49 9.40
CA VAL A 109 7.64 0.51 9.72
C VAL A 109 7.36 1.84 9.02
N GLN A 110 7.00 1.79 7.74
CA GLN A 110 6.67 2.98 6.95
C GLN A 110 5.44 3.72 7.49
N SER A 111 4.35 3.00 7.76
CA SER A 111 3.10 3.59 8.27
C SER A 111 3.30 4.19 9.67
N LEU A 112 4.05 3.51 10.55
CA LEU A 112 4.41 4.05 11.87
C LEU A 112 5.23 5.33 11.75
N LEU A 113 6.21 5.35 10.87
CA LEU A 113 7.07 6.51 10.67
C LEU A 113 6.30 7.69 10.09
N ALA A 114 5.49 7.45 9.05
CA ALA A 114 4.70 8.50 8.40
C ALA A 114 3.62 9.06 9.34
N THR A 115 2.86 8.19 10.04
CA THR A 115 1.82 8.59 10.98
C THR A 115 2.43 9.29 12.21
N GLY A 116 3.50 8.75 12.78
CA GLY A 116 4.20 9.35 13.91
C GLY A 116 4.74 10.74 13.56
N LEU A 117 5.36 10.91 12.40
CA LEU A 117 5.82 12.22 11.93
C LEU A 117 4.64 13.19 11.76
N ALA A 118 3.57 12.76 11.10
CA ALA A 118 2.40 13.61 10.85
C ALA A 118 1.78 14.13 12.15
N LEU A 119 1.61 13.26 13.14
CA LEU A 119 0.97 13.61 14.42
C LEU A 119 1.88 14.43 15.33
N TRP A 120 3.16 14.03 15.50
CA TRP A 120 4.04 14.63 16.51
C TRP A 120 4.88 15.79 16.02
N PHE A 121 5.25 15.81 14.74
CA PHE A 121 6.14 16.84 14.20
C PHE A 121 5.42 17.81 13.24
N LEU A 122 4.45 17.34 12.46
CA LEU A 122 3.73 18.19 11.51
C LEU A 122 2.44 18.77 12.10
N GLY A 123 2.02 18.32 13.28
CA GLY A 123 0.84 18.84 13.98
C GLY A 123 -0.46 18.48 13.26
N LEU A 124 -0.55 17.29 12.67
CA LEU A 124 -1.80 16.76 12.14
C LEU A 124 -2.80 16.57 13.29
N ASP A 125 -3.90 17.27 13.25
CA ASP A 125 -4.95 17.17 14.27
C ASP A 125 -6.00 16.15 13.86
N VAL A 126 -6.27 15.18 14.75
CA VAL A 126 -7.24 14.11 14.54
C VAL A 126 -8.18 14.03 15.73
N VAL A 127 -9.48 13.99 15.45
CA VAL A 127 -10.52 13.88 16.50
C VAL A 127 -10.57 12.45 17.05
N GLY A 128 -10.41 11.48 16.19
CA GLY A 128 -10.47 10.06 16.54
C GLY A 128 -9.13 9.50 17.05
N SER A 129 -9.10 8.19 17.25
CA SER A 129 -7.92 7.51 17.74
C SER A 129 -6.81 7.45 16.66
N PRO A 130 -5.57 7.90 16.97
CA PRO A 130 -4.43 7.78 16.06
C PRO A 130 -4.15 6.34 15.59
N TRP A 131 -4.52 5.36 16.40
CA TRP A 131 -4.37 3.94 16.04
C TRP A 131 -5.27 3.51 14.88
N LEU A 132 -6.45 4.13 14.74
CA LEU A 132 -7.33 3.89 13.60
C LEU A 132 -6.73 4.47 12.31
N LEU A 133 -6.10 5.64 12.39
CA LEU A 133 -5.36 6.24 11.28
C LEU A 133 -4.20 5.32 10.83
N LEU A 134 -3.42 4.83 11.79
CA LEU A 134 -2.34 3.89 11.52
C LEU A 134 -2.86 2.58 10.92
N LEU A 135 -4.00 2.08 11.38
CA LEU A 135 -4.62 0.86 10.85
C LEU A 135 -4.96 1.01 9.37
N VAL A 136 -5.63 2.12 8.99
CA VAL A 136 -5.99 2.36 7.58
C VAL A 136 -4.74 2.55 6.73
N ALA A 137 -3.74 3.31 7.20
CA ALA A 137 -2.47 3.50 6.50
C ALA A 137 -1.75 2.16 6.25
N LEU A 138 -1.78 1.26 7.24
CA LEU A 138 -1.22 -0.09 7.12
C LEU A 138 -1.99 -0.95 6.12
N LEU A 139 -3.33 -0.93 6.18
CA LEU A 139 -4.18 -1.69 5.25
C LEU A 139 -3.95 -1.23 3.81
N ASP A 140 -3.83 0.07 3.60
CA ASP A 140 -3.58 0.63 2.28
C ASP A 140 -2.17 0.32 1.77
N ALA A 141 -1.17 0.33 2.64
CA ALA A 141 0.18 -0.13 2.31
C ALA A 141 0.23 -1.63 1.96
N LEU A 142 -0.56 -2.46 2.65
CA LEU A 142 -0.71 -3.88 2.33
C LEU A 142 -1.43 -4.09 0.99
N LEU A 143 -2.43 -3.26 0.69
CA LEU A 143 -3.08 -3.24 -0.62
C LEU A 143 -2.07 -2.88 -1.72
N GLY A 144 -1.22 -1.87 -1.51
CA GLY A 144 -0.14 -1.50 -2.42
C GLY A 144 0.83 -2.67 -2.65
N THR A 145 1.20 -3.37 -1.58
CA THR A 145 2.01 -4.60 -1.65
C THR A 145 1.34 -5.67 -2.51
N ALA A 146 0.06 -5.92 -2.29
CA ALA A 146 -0.72 -6.92 -3.02
C ALA A 146 -0.81 -6.58 -4.52
N LEU A 147 -1.13 -5.33 -4.83
CA LEU A 147 -1.18 -4.81 -6.21
C LEU A 147 0.19 -4.90 -6.89
N GLY A 148 1.28 -4.55 -6.20
CA GLY A 148 2.63 -4.64 -6.72
C GLY A 148 3.05 -6.09 -7.04
N LEU A 149 2.74 -7.03 -6.14
CA LEU A 149 2.95 -8.47 -6.39
C LEU A 149 2.17 -8.95 -7.61
N PHE A 150 0.90 -8.57 -7.71
CA PHE A 150 0.04 -8.97 -8.82
C PHE A 150 0.52 -8.39 -10.15
N VAL A 151 0.78 -7.08 -10.21
CA VAL A 151 1.19 -6.39 -11.44
C VAL A 151 2.57 -6.85 -11.92
N SER A 152 3.49 -7.21 -11.01
CA SER A 152 4.80 -7.76 -11.36
C SER A 152 4.71 -8.99 -12.27
N ALA A 153 3.58 -9.73 -12.23
CA ALA A 153 3.37 -10.91 -13.07
C ALA A 153 3.22 -10.55 -14.56
N PHE A 154 2.82 -9.34 -14.89
CA PHE A 154 2.55 -8.86 -16.24
C PHE A 154 3.68 -7.99 -16.81
N ALA A 155 4.58 -7.49 -15.96
CA ALA A 155 5.69 -6.69 -16.38
C ALA A 155 6.84 -7.54 -16.96
N ALA A 156 7.43 -7.11 -18.06
CA ALA A 156 8.60 -7.74 -18.67
C ALA A 156 9.91 -7.02 -18.29
N SER A 157 9.85 -5.76 -17.84
CA SER A 157 10.98 -4.95 -17.43
C SER A 157 10.63 -4.07 -16.23
N GLU A 158 11.66 -3.60 -15.49
CA GLU A 158 11.46 -2.67 -14.36
C GLU A 158 10.77 -1.38 -14.83
N PHE A 159 11.12 -0.88 -16.01
CA PHE A 159 10.48 0.29 -16.60
C PHE A 159 8.99 0.06 -16.82
N GLN A 160 8.60 -1.10 -17.33
CA GLN A 160 7.18 -1.45 -17.51
C GLN A 160 6.46 -1.60 -16.16
N ALA A 161 7.10 -2.18 -15.15
CA ALA A 161 6.52 -2.27 -13.80
C ALA A 161 6.21 -0.88 -13.22
N VAL A 162 7.12 0.09 -13.43
CA VAL A 162 6.90 1.49 -13.02
C VAL A 162 5.77 2.14 -13.83
N GLN A 163 5.64 1.85 -15.14
CA GLN A 163 4.57 2.39 -15.98
C GLN A 163 3.18 1.87 -15.60
N PHE A 164 3.06 0.69 -15.01
CA PHE A 164 1.80 0.20 -14.49
C PHE A 164 1.29 1.02 -13.29
N MET A 165 2.18 1.67 -12.55
CA MET A 165 1.77 2.48 -11.39
C MET A 165 0.82 3.61 -11.79
N PRO A 166 1.13 4.50 -12.75
CA PRO A 166 0.16 5.50 -13.20
C PRO A 166 -1.16 4.89 -13.70
N ALA A 167 -1.11 3.79 -14.42
CA ALA A 167 -2.30 3.16 -14.96
C ALA A 167 -3.23 2.58 -13.87
N VAL A 168 -2.67 2.06 -12.78
CA VAL A 168 -3.43 1.44 -11.68
C VAL A 168 -3.79 2.46 -10.60
N ILE A 169 -2.85 3.35 -10.26
CA ILE A 169 -2.98 4.24 -9.10
C ILE A 169 -3.66 5.57 -9.45
N PHE A 170 -3.35 6.20 -10.60
CA PHE A 170 -3.91 7.52 -10.91
C PHE A 170 -5.44 7.53 -11.05
N PRO A 171 -6.09 6.55 -11.70
CA PRO A 171 -7.55 6.51 -11.67
C PRO A 171 -8.12 6.43 -10.25
N GLN A 172 -7.49 5.64 -9.37
CA GLN A 172 -7.89 5.55 -7.97
C GLN A 172 -7.66 6.89 -7.24
N LEU A 173 -6.50 7.53 -7.42
CA LEU A 173 -6.17 8.81 -6.81
C LEU A 173 -7.15 9.92 -7.21
N LEU A 174 -7.57 9.96 -8.48
CA LEU A 174 -8.51 10.97 -8.97
C LEU A 174 -9.94 10.75 -8.45
N LEU A 175 -10.33 9.49 -8.22
CA LEU A 175 -11.69 9.12 -7.85
C LEU A 175 -11.87 8.80 -6.36
N CYS A 176 -10.79 8.82 -5.54
CA CYS A 176 -10.87 8.43 -4.13
C CYS A 176 -11.56 9.45 -3.20
N GLY A 177 -11.94 10.61 -3.72
CA GLY A 177 -12.57 11.64 -2.87
C GLY A 177 -11.61 12.75 -2.41
N LEU A 178 -10.30 12.64 -2.71
CA LEU A 178 -9.31 13.62 -2.29
C LEU A 178 -9.51 15.01 -2.94
N PHE A 179 -9.85 15.06 -4.23
CA PHE A 179 -10.01 16.31 -4.99
C PHE A 179 -11.44 16.83 -5.00
N ALA A 180 -12.41 15.93 -4.98
CA ALA A 180 -13.84 16.24 -4.96
C ALA A 180 -14.58 15.17 -4.18
N ALA A 181 -15.53 15.56 -3.34
CA ALA A 181 -16.33 14.61 -2.56
C ALA A 181 -17.04 13.62 -3.51
N ARG A 182 -17.01 12.33 -3.20
CA ARG A 182 -17.51 11.26 -4.07
C ARG A 182 -18.98 11.45 -4.47
N ASN A 183 -19.81 11.90 -3.53
CA ASN A 183 -21.23 12.20 -3.74
C ASN A 183 -21.51 13.41 -4.67
N THR A 184 -20.48 14.18 -5.02
CA THR A 184 -20.60 15.31 -5.97
C THR A 184 -20.15 14.94 -7.37
N MET A 185 -19.65 13.73 -7.56
CA MET A 185 -19.18 13.23 -8.86
C MET A 185 -20.38 12.87 -9.77
N GLN A 186 -20.11 12.80 -11.08
CA GLN A 186 -21.11 12.25 -12.00
C GLN A 186 -21.40 10.77 -11.64
N PRO A 187 -22.64 10.27 -11.85
CA PRO A 187 -23.06 8.93 -11.40
C PRO A 187 -22.13 7.79 -11.90
N VAL A 188 -21.58 7.92 -13.10
CA VAL A 188 -20.65 6.93 -13.66
C VAL A 188 -19.31 6.94 -12.89
N LEU A 189 -18.79 8.12 -12.56
CA LEU A 189 -17.53 8.26 -11.82
C LEU A 189 -17.69 7.86 -10.35
N GLU A 190 -18.85 8.17 -9.76
CA GLU A 190 -19.21 7.69 -8.42
C GLU A 190 -19.30 6.16 -8.40
N GLY A 191 -19.94 5.56 -9.39
CA GLY A 191 -19.99 4.10 -9.53
C GLY A 191 -18.60 3.46 -9.66
N LEU A 192 -17.71 4.06 -10.44
CA LEU A 192 -16.30 3.62 -10.54
C LEU A 192 -15.56 3.80 -9.21
N SER A 193 -15.72 4.94 -8.55
CA SER A 193 -15.14 5.21 -7.22
C SER A 193 -15.54 4.14 -6.20
N ASN A 194 -16.79 3.68 -6.25
CA ASN A 194 -17.31 2.64 -5.35
C ASN A 194 -16.71 1.24 -5.58
N VAL A 195 -16.02 1.02 -6.68
CA VAL A 195 -15.29 -0.25 -6.95
C VAL A 195 -13.82 -0.14 -6.53
N LEU A 196 -13.28 1.07 -6.42
CA LEU A 196 -11.86 1.30 -6.17
C LEU A 196 -11.54 1.29 -4.67
N PRO A 197 -10.62 0.43 -4.21
CA PRO A 197 -10.35 0.27 -2.78
C PRO A 197 -9.73 1.51 -2.12
N MET A 198 -8.95 2.32 -2.84
CA MET A 198 -8.38 3.57 -2.31
C MET A 198 -9.46 4.55 -1.85
N SER A 199 -10.66 4.52 -2.46
CA SER A 199 -11.78 5.36 -2.05
C SER A 199 -12.22 5.07 -0.62
N TYR A 200 -12.25 3.82 -0.23
CA TYR A 200 -12.59 3.39 1.13
C TYR A 200 -11.46 3.69 2.13
N ALA A 201 -10.20 3.61 1.69
CA ALA A 201 -9.09 4.03 2.55
C ALA A 201 -9.16 5.53 2.87
N VAL A 202 -9.43 6.38 1.87
CA VAL A 202 -9.57 7.83 2.06
C VAL A 202 -10.80 8.17 2.89
N ASP A 203 -11.94 7.49 2.68
CA ASP A 203 -13.14 7.66 3.51
C ASP A 203 -12.84 7.27 4.97
N GLY A 204 -12.17 6.14 5.21
CA GLY A 204 -11.75 5.72 6.54
C GLY A 204 -10.84 6.74 7.24
N MET A 205 -9.86 7.32 6.51
CA MET A 205 -9.02 8.39 7.04
C MET A 205 -9.84 9.64 7.40
N THR A 206 -10.78 10.02 6.56
CA THR A 206 -11.67 11.17 6.79
C THR A 206 -12.56 10.96 8.02
N GLN A 207 -13.04 9.73 8.24
CA GLN A 207 -13.83 9.40 9.43
C GLN A 207 -13.03 9.56 10.72
N VAL A 208 -11.74 9.17 10.74
CA VAL A 208 -10.87 9.39 11.90
C VAL A 208 -10.64 10.87 12.19
N LEU A 209 -10.66 11.73 11.16
CA LEU A 209 -10.56 13.18 11.35
C LEU A 209 -11.83 13.79 11.99
N THR A 210 -12.98 13.18 11.78
CA THR A 210 -14.28 13.81 12.08
C THR A 210 -15.04 13.15 13.24
N HIS A 211 -14.71 11.92 13.63
CA HIS A 211 -15.39 11.15 14.64
C HIS A 211 -14.44 10.68 15.73
N THR A 212 -14.88 10.78 16.99
CA THR A 212 -14.13 10.30 18.17
C THR A 212 -14.10 8.79 18.26
N ASP A 213 -15.18 8.13 17.87
CA ASP A 213 -15.38 6.70 18.01
C ASP A 213 -15.29 6.00 16.67
N MET A 214 -15.02 4.70 16.74
CA MET A 214 -15.02 3.82 15.58
C MET A 214 -16.44 3.65 15.04
N THR A 215 -16.72 4.23 13.88
CA THR A 215 -18.05 4.16 13.24
C THR A 215 -18.24 2.83 12.51
N ALA A 216 -19.51 2.44 12.29
CA ALA A 216 -19.82 1.27 11.45
C ALA A 216 -19.29 1.43 10.01
N ASP A 217 -19.31 2.66 9.48
CA ASP A 217 -18.78 2.97 8.16
C ASP A 217 -17.27 2.80 8.13
N PHE A 218 -16.53 3.22 9.16
CA PHE A 218 -15.10 2.96 9.27
C PHE A 218 -14.76 1.46 9.21
N VAL A 219 -15.52 0.64 9.97
CA VAL A 219 -15.33 -0.82 9.98
C VAL A 219 -15.60 -1.41 8.60
N ARG A 220 -16.69 -0.99 7.96
CA ARG A 220 -17.02 -1.41 6.58
C ARG A 220 -15.87 -1.08 5.62
N ASP A 221 -15.37 0.15 5.65
CA ASP A 221 -14.33 0.63 4.75
C ASP A 221 -13.01 -0.11 4.97
N ALA A 222 -12.60 -0.27 6.22
CA ALA A 222 -11.41 -1.06 6.57
C ALA A 222 -11.52 -2.54 6.12
N VAL A 223 -12.70 -3.14 6.28
CA VAL A 223 -12.95 -4.52 5.83
C VAL A 223 -12.90 -4.62 4.31
N ILE A 224 -13.42 -3.65 3.58
CA ILE A 224 -13.37 -3.63 2.10
C ILE A 224 -11.91 -3.53 1.64
N VAL A 225 -11.11 -2.62 2.20
CA VAL A 225 -9.68 -2.50 1.85
C VAL A 225 -8.94 -3.81 2.14
N ALA A 226 -9.15 -4.40 3.31
CA ALA A 226 -8.53 -5.67 3.70
C ALA A 226 -8.95 -6.81 2.76
N ALA A 227 -10.25 -6.91 2.43
CA ALA A 227 -10.76 -7.92 1.51
C ALA A 227 -10.19 -7.76 0.10
N CYS A 228 -10.08 -6.53 -0.40
CA CYS A 228 -9.42 -6.23 -1.68
C CYS A 228 -7.95 -6.63 -1.68
N ALA A 229 -7.21 -6.31 -0.62
CA ALA A 229 -5.81 -6.70 -0.49
C ALA A 229 -5.65 -8.23 -0.52
N LEU A 230 -6.47 -8.97 0.23
CA LEU A 230 -6.47 -10.44 0.24
C LEU A 230 -6.85 -11.02 -1.12
N LEU A 231 -7.86 -10.47 -1.80
CA LEU A 231 -8.28 -10.89 -3.13
C LEU A 231 -7.14 -10.72 -4.14
N VAL A 232 -6.50 -9.55 -4.15
CA VAL A 232 -5.38 -9.26 -5.07
C VAL A 232 -4.18 -10.15 -4.77
N LEU A 233 -3.87 -10.44 -3.49
CA LEU A 233 -2.84 -11.41 -3.11
C LEU A 233 -3.17 -12.81 -3.63
N ALA A 234 -4.42 -13.24 -3.51
CA ALA A 234 -4.86 -14.54 -4.03
C ALA A 234 -4.73 -14.61 -5.57
N LEU A 235 -5.10 -13.54 -6.27
CA LEU A 235 -4.90 -13.41 -7.71
C LEU A 235 -3.41 -13.44 -8.08
N GLY A 236 -2.57 -12.73 -7.33
CA GLY A 236 -1.11 -12.77 -7.49
C GLY A 236 -0.54 -14.18 -7.33
N ALA A 237 -1.04 -14.95 -6.35
CA ALA A 237 -0.65 -16.36 -6.19
C ALA A 237 -1.10 -17.25 -7.37
N ALA A 238 -2.28 -16.97 -7.94
CA ALA A 238 -2.81 -17.71 -9.08
C ALA A 238 -2.03 -17.44 -10.39
N THR A 239 -1.49 -16.22 -10.56
CA THR A 239 -0.70 -15.84 -11.74
C THR A 239 0.72 -16.42 -11.75
N LEU A 240 1.23 -16.91 -10.62
CA LEU A 240 2.51 -17.60 -10.56
C LEU A 240 2.41 -18.93 -11.31
N ARG A 241 2.82 -18.95 -12.58
CA ARG A 241 2.93 -20.19 -13.36
C ARG A 241 4.33 -20.78 -13.19
N ARG A 242 4.40 -22.10 -12.90
CA ARG A 242 5.62 -22.87 -13.18
C ARG A 242 5.76 -22.87 -14.71
N ARG A 243 6.79 -22.27 -15.25
CA ARG A 243 7.17 -22.61 -16.63
C ARG A 243 7.70 -24.05 -16.56
N THR A 244 6.92 -24.99 -17.00
CA THR A 244 7.43 -26.30 -17.44
C THR A 244 8.18 -26.05 -18.73
N PRO A 245 9.40 -26.57 -18.87
CA PRO A 245 10.17 -26.49 -20.12
C PRO A 245 9.40 -27.10 -21.27
#